data_a53549ae493c9862126aa2255af60e6a
#
_entry.id   a53549ae493c9862126aa2255af60e6a
#
_cell.length_a   1.000
_cell.length_b   1.000
_cell.length_c   1.000
_cell.angle_alpha   90.00
_cell.angle_beta   90.00
_cell.angle_gamma   90.00
#
_symmetry.space_group_name_H-M   'P 1'
#
loop_
_entity.id
_entity.type
_entity.pdbx_description
1 polymer ?
#
loop_
_entity_poly.entity_id
_entity_poly.type
_entity_poly.pdbx_seq_one_letter_code
_entity_poly.pdbx_strand_id
1 'polypeptide(L)'
;NIVKRSLRVSLMVLVIYGGLLYLTAHEMTVAPKGFIPTQDQGYLLGVAILPDGASLDRTREVVNQANAIFGKHPAIQDVVSLNGFSLLDSQNKPNFATFFLPLKDWKERTTPELHAFEVQKTLQREVFQQIKEAQVVLFNPPPIPGMSSTGGFEFWIQERGGAGAKALEEAVQKFIAKAKEKPE
;
A
#
# COMPACT_ATOMS: atom_id res chain seq x y z
N ASN A 1 47.45 9.31 27.96
CA ASN A 1 47.86 10.33 26.98
C ASN A 1 47.38 9.97 25.54
N ILE A 2 46.10 9.80 25.38
CA ILE A 2 45.42 9.49 24.10
C ILE A 2 45.71 10.59 23.08
N VAL A 3 45.63 11.86 23.46
CA VAL A 3 45.85 13.04 22.58
C VAL A 3 47.26 13.03 21.97
N LYS A 4 48.30 12.79 22.74
CA LYS A 4 49.70 12.69 22.21
C LYS A 4 49.86 11.53 21.21
N ARG A 5 49.14 10.42 21.41
CA ARG A 5 49.18 9.26 20.50
C ARG A 5 48.42 9.54 19.20
N SER A 6 47.27 10.20 19.30
CA SER A 6 46.47 10.63 18.12
C SER A 6 47.23 11.64 17.25
N LEU A 7 47.96 12.59 17.84
CA LEU A 7 48.78 13.54 17.09
C LEU A 7 49.96 12.88 16.35
N ARG A 8 50.52 11.77 16.83
CA ARG A 8 51.58 11.03 16.13
C ARG A 8 51.05 10.25 14.91
N VAL A 9 49.80 9.90 14.92
CA VAL A 9 49.13 9.17 13.82
C VAL A 9 48.05 10.00 13.14
N SER A 10 48.23 11.33 13.15
CA SER A 10 47.24 12.29 12.69
C SER A 10 46.73 12.00 11.25
N LEU A 11 47.60 11.59 10.35
CA LEU A 11 47.23 11.21 9.00
C LEU A 11 46.28 10.00 8.97
N MET A 12 46.57 8.99 9.77
CA MET A 12 45.72 7.81 9.88
C MET A 12 44.34 8.16 10.48
N VAL A 13 44.32 9.00 11.51
CA VAL A 13 43.05 9.49 12.13
C VAL A 13 42.25 10.30 11.11
N LEU A 14 42.91 11.11 10.29
CA LEU A 14 42.24 11.94 9.26
C LEU A 14 41.66 11.07 8.15
N VAL A 15 42.35 10.01 7.72
CA VAL A 15 41.82 9.04 6.73
C VAL A 15 40.61 8.30 7.29
N ILE A 16 40.70 7.82 8.54
CA ILE A 16 39.57 7.13 9.20
C ILE A 16 38.39 8.10 9.31
N TYR A 17 38.62 9.34 9.74
CA TYR A 17 37.58 10.35 9.86
C TYR A 17 36.93 10.68 8.52
N GLY A 18 37.72 10.85 7.46
CA GLY A 18 37.25 11.04 6.10
C GLY A 18 36.39 9.84 5.60
N GLY A 19 36.83 8.62 5.92
CA GLY A 19 36.07 7.40 5.64
C GLY A 19 34.72 7.36 6.37
N LEU A 20 34.69 7.74 7.64
CA LEU A 20 33.44 7.82 8.40
C LEU A 20 32.50 8.91 7.88
N LEU A 21 33.03 10.08 7.49
CA LEU A 21 32.22 11.12 6.87
C LEU A 21 31.62 10.67 5.53
N TYR A 22 32.41 9.99 4.71
CA TYR A 22 31.91 9.42 3.46
C TYR A 22 30.80 8.40 3.70
N LEU A 23 31.00 7.51 4.66
CA LEU A 23 30.04 6.47 5.04
C LEU A 23 28.73 7.12 5.55
N THR A 24 28.84 8.14 6.39
CA THR A 24 27.69 8.90 6.89
C THR A 24 26.92 9.57 5.73
N ALA A 25 27.65 10.24 4.83
CA ALA A 25 27.02 10.87 3.67
C ALA A 25 26.34 9.83 2.76
N HIS A 26 26.98 8.69 2.55
CA HIS A 26 26.38 7.58 1.79
C HIS A 26 25.10 7.08 2.44
N GLU A 27 25.13 6.75 3.74
CA GLU A 27 23.96 6.27 4.47
C GLU A 27 22.81 7.30 4.46
N MET A 28 23.10 8.60 4.58
CA MET A 28 22.11 9.66 4.49
C MET A 28 21.46 9.77 3.10
N THR A 29 22.13 9.35 2.03
CA THR A 29 21.54 9.35 0.68
C THR A 29 20.70 8.10 0.42
N VAL A 30 21.06 6.97 1.02
CA VAL A 30 20.37 5.67 0.86
C VAL A 30 19.20 5.52 1.84
N ALA A 31 19.28 6.18 2.99
CA ALA A 31 18.22 6.13 4.00
C ALA A 31 16.87 6.59 3.42
N PRO A 32 15.78 5.85 3.67
CA PRO A 32 14.44 6.22 3.22
C PRO A 32 14.06 7.62 3.70
N LYS A 33 13.80 8.54 2.76
CA LYS A 33 13.39 9.90 3.05
C LYS A 33 11.87 9.95 3.17
N GLY A 34 11.35 9.73 4.36
CA GLY A 34 9.92 9.82 4.64
C GLY A 34 9.68 10.21 6.09
N PHE A 35 8.59 10.93 6.34
CA PHE A 35 8.21 11.32 7.70
C PHE A 35 7.93 10.08 8.56
N ILE A 36 7.25 9.09 7.98
CA ILE A 36 7.04 7.78 8.57
C ILE A 36 7.21 6.74 7.46
N PRO A 37 8.21 5.83 7.55
CA PRO A 37 8.37 4.78 6.57
C PRO A 37 7.19 3.81 6.63
N THR A 38 6.79 3.30 5.46
CA THR A 38 5.79 2.24 5.38
C THR A 38 6.28 0.99 6.10
N GLN A 39 5.46 0.43 6.97
CA GLN A 39 5.80 -0.73 7.79
C GLN A 39 4.84 -1.88 7.51
N ASP A 40 5.32 -3.10 7.66
CA ASP A 40 4.47 -4.30 7.71
C ASP A 40 3.73 -4.33 9.05
N GLN A 41 2.46 -3.96 9.05
CA GLN A 41 1.62 -3.90 10.24
C GLN A 41 0.94 -5.24 10.57
N GLY A 42 1.27 -6.31 9.83
CA GLY A 42 0.70 -7.64 10.08
C GLY A 42 -0.71 -7.84 9.56
N TYR A 43 -1.24 -6.92 8.74
CA TYR A 43 -2.52 -7.09 8.06
C TYR A 43 -2.58 -6.28 6.77
N LEU A 44 -3.46 -6.67 5.87
CA LEU A 44 -3.82 -5.93 4.67
C LEU A 44 -5.29 -5.53 4.72
N LEU A 45 -5.60 -4.45 4.03
CA LEU A 45 -6.95 -3.99 3.79
C LEU A 45 -7.31 -4.19 2.33
N GLY A 46 -8.59 -4.36 2.05
CA GLY A 46 -9.06 -4.45 0.68
C GLY A 46 -10.48 -3.93 0.53
N VAL A 47 -10.82 -3.53 -0.67
CA VAL A 47 -12.17 -3.14 -1.05
C VAL A 47 -12.55 -3.81 -2.35
N ALA A 48 -13.79 -4.25 -2.47
CA ALA A 48 -14.39 -4.62 -3.73
C ALA A 48 -15.44 -3.58 -4.12
N ILE A 49 -15.37 -3.12 -5.35
CA ILE A 49 -16.25 -2.11 -5.92
C ILE A 49 -16.91 -2.73 -7.15
N LEU A 50 -18.21 -2.93 -7.07
CA LEU A 50 -19.02 -3.39 -8.18
C LEU A 50 -19.67 -2.20 -8.91
N PRO A 51 -20.16 -2.39 -10.14
CA PRO A 51 -20.92 -1.37 -10.85
C PRO A 51 -22.10 -0.85 -10.03
N ASP A 52 -22.43 0.41 -10.21
CA ASP A 52 -23.60 1.02 -9.58
C ASP A 52 -24.87 0.22 -9.91
N GLY A 53 -25.69 -0.02 -8.89
CA GLY A 53 -26.90 -0.85 -9.02
C GLY A 53 -26.67 -2.35 -8.82
N ALA A 54 -25.46 -2.81 -8.54
CA ALA A 54 -25.22 -4.21 -8.16
C ALA A 54 -25.93 -4.53 -6.84
N SER A 55 -26.60 -5.68 -6.80
CA SER A 55 -27.27 -6.16 -5.58
C SER A 55 -26.26 -6.67 -4.56
N LEU A 56 -26.69 -6.71 -3.30
CA LEU A 56 -25.86 -7.28 -2.22
C LEU A 56 -25.51 -8.76 -2.46
N ASP A 57 -26.41 -9.52 -3.09
CA ASP A 57 -26.15 -10.93 -3.43
C ASP A 57 -25.04 -11.08 -4.44
N ARG A 58 -25.02 -10.22 -5.48
CA ARG A 58 -23.92 -10.19 -6.45
C ARG A 58 -22.60 -9.78 -5.81
N THR A 59 -22.63 -8.84 -4.89
CA THR A 59 -21.46 -8.47 -4.10
C THR A 59 -20.96 -9.64 -3.27
N ARG A 60 -21.87 -10.41 -2.66
CA ARG A 60 -21.52 -11.61 -1.89
C ARG A 60 -20.85 -12.70 -2.74
N GLU A 61 -21.29 -12.89 -3.98
CA GLU A 61 -20.65 -13.83 -4.91
C GLU A 61 -19.20 -13.45 -5.20
N VAL A 62 -18.95 -12.15 -5.50
CA VAL A 62 -17.60 -11.62 -5.71
C VAL A 62 -16.74 -11.77 -4.45
N VAL A 63 -17.31 -11.49 -3.29
CA VAL A 63 -16.61 -11.64 -1.99
C VAL A 63 -16.22 -13.10 -1.75
N ASN A 64 -17.10 -14.05 -2.05
CA ASN A 64 -16.79 -15.47 -1.90
C ASN A 64 -15.64 -15.91 -2.83
N GLN A 65 -15.60 -15.40 -4.06
CA GLN A 65 -14.48 -15.63 -4.98
C GLN A 65 -13.17 -15.03 -4.43
N ALA A 66 -13.21 -13.80 -3.95
CA ALA A 66 -12.05 -13.13 -3.36
C ALA A 66 -11.55 -13.88 -2.11
N ASN A 67 -12.44 -14.27 -1.22
CA ASN A 67 -12.11 -15.04 -0.01
C ASN A 67 -11.44 -16.37 -0.35
N ALA A 68 -11.90 -17.05 -1.42
CA ALA A 68 -11.28 -18.30 -1.88
C ALA A 68 -9.86 -18.08 -2.44
N ILE A 69 -9.57 -16.91 -3.01
CA ILE A 69 -8.22 -16.53 -3.46
C ILE A 69 -7.34 -16.21 -2.24
N PHE A 70 -7.81 -15.33 -1.36
CA PHE A 70 -7.05 -14.88 -0.19
C PHE A 70 -6.70 -16.02 0.75
N GLY A 71 -7.66 -16.90 1.05
CA GLY A 71 -7.46 -18.03 1.97
C GLY A 71 -6.47 -19.10 1.49
N LYS A 72 -6.11 -19.10 0.20
CA LYS A 72 -5.08 -20.01 -0.33
C LYS A 72 -3.66 -19.53 -0.10
N HIS A 73 -3.49 -18.22 0.17
CA HIS A 73 -2.15 -17.65 0.29
C HIS A 73 -1.52 -17.99 1.65
N PRO A 74 -0.29 -18.55 1.67
CA PRO A 74 0.32 -19.07 2.89
C PRO A 74 0.59 -18.01 3.97
N ALA A 75 0.69 -16.74 3.62
CA ALA A 75 0.91 -15.64 4.56
C ALA A 75 -0.39 -15.15 5.23
N ILE A 76 -1.56 -15.51 4.70
CA ILE A 76 -2.84 -15.09 5.27
C ILE A 76 -3.18 -16.01 6.45
N GLN A 77 -3.56 -15.43 7.57
CA GLN A 77 -4.04 -16.14 8.73
C GLN A 77 -5.55 -16.35 8.67
N ASP A 78 -6.27 -15.26 8.43
CA ASP A 78 -7.72 -15.23 8.36
C ASP A 78 -8.22 -14.24 7.30
N VAL A 79 -9.48 -14.39 6.89
CA VAL A 79 -10.16 -13.48 5.97
C VAL A 79 -11.46 -13.01 6.60
N VAL A 80 -11.54 -11.73 6.93
CA VAL A 80 -12.77 -11.10 7.42
C VAL A 80 -13.31 -10.20 6.32
N SER A 81 -14.55 -10.42 5.89
CA SER A 81 -15.20 -9.64 4.84
C SER A 81 -16.54 -9.06 5.30
N LEU A 82 -16.72 -7.77 5.04
CA LEU A 82 -17.92 -7.00 5.32
C LEU A 82 -18.64 -6.69 4.01
N ASN A 83 -19.73 -7.39 3.75
CA ASN A 83 -20.55 -7.20 2.55
C ASN A 83 -21.46 -5.98 2.71
N GLY A 84 -21.53 -5.12 1.71
CA GLY A 84 -22.39 -3.96 1.72
C GLY A 84 -21.85 -2.79 2.55
N PHE A 85 -20.57 -2.78 2.87
CA PHE A 85 -19.90 -1.70 3.58
C PHE A 85 -18.68 -1.19 2.81
N SER A 86 -18.62 0.13 2.61
CA SER A 86 -17.47 0.82 2.03
C SER A 86 -16.61 1.41 3.13
N LEU A 87 -15.39 0.92 3.27
CA LEU A 87 -14.38 1.48 4.18
C LEU A 87 -13.94 2.88 3.73
N LEU A 88 -13.96 3.15 2.41
CA LEU A 88 -13.48 4.42 1.85
C LEU A 88 -14.35 5.60 2.28
N ASP A 89 -15.67 5.40 2.25
CA ASP A 89 -16.65 6.45 2.59
C ASP A 89 -17.27 6.25 3.97
N SER A 90 -16.97 5.14 4.65
CA SER A 90 -17.60 4.72 5.90
C SER A 90 -19.14 4.64 5.80
N GLN A 91 -19.64 4.17 4.66
CA GLN A 91 -21.06 4.09 4.34
C GLN A 91 -21.50 2.67 3.96
N ASN A 92 -22.76 2.37 4.23
CA ASN A 92 -23.39 1.15 3.76
C ASN A 92 -23.81 1.32 2.29
N LYS A 93 -23.20 0.53 1.39
CA LYS A 93 -23.46 0.51 -0.05
C LYS A 93 -23.53 -0.93 -0.54
N PRO A 94 -24.64 -1.40 -1.12
CA PRO A 94 -24.81 -2.81 -1.50
C PRO A 94 -23.78 -3.29 -2.53
N ASN A 95 -23.26 -2.39 -3.36
CA ASN A 95 -22.25 -2.68 -4.39
C ASN A 95 -20.81 -2.57 -3.89
N PHE A 96 -20.59 -2.49 -2.57
CA PHE A 96 -19.26 -2.44 -1.96
C PHE A 96 -19.05 -3.60 -0.99
N ALA A 97 -17.81 -4.00 -0.84
CA ALA A 97 -17.36 -4.86 0.25
C ALA A 97 -15.98 -4.43 0.73
N THR A 98 -15.71 -4.69 2.01
CA THR A 98 -14.44 -4.42 2.66
C THR A 98 -13.83 -5.73 3.16
N PHE A 99 -12.52 -5.86 2.99
CA PHE A 99 -11.75 -7.01 3.45
C PHE A 99 -10.73 -6.57 4.50
N PHE A 100 -10.61 -7.36 5.54
CA PHE A 100 -9.53 -7.32 6.51
C PHE A 100 -8.80 -8.66 6.44
N LEU A 101 -7.53 -8.63 6.13
CA LEU A 101 -6.69 -9.80 5.90
C LEU A 101 -5.56 -9.82 6.93
N PRO A 102 -5.79 -10.34 8.14
CA PRO A 102 -4.72 -10.58 9.10
C PRO A 102 -3.68 -11.52 8.48
N LEU A 103 -2.42 -11.13 8.59
CA LEU A 103 -1.30 -11.96 8.16
C LEU A 103 -0.81 -12.79 9.35
N LYS A 104 -0.18 -13.91 9.07
CA LYS A 104 0.51 -14.71 10.10
C LYS A 104 1.58 -13.89 10.82
N ASP A 105 2.02 -14.37 11.98
CA ASP A 105 3.09 -13.73 12.75
C ASP A 105 4.36 -13.55 11.89
N TRP A 106 5.11 -12.48 12.13
CA TRP A 106 6.36 -12.20 11.40
C TRP A 106 7.37 -13.33 11.50
N LYS A 107 7.34 -14.11 12.59
CA LYS A 107 8.20 -15.29 12.78
C LYS A 107 7.91 -16.42 11.79
N GLU A 108 6.68 -16.48 11.27
CA GLU A 108 6.25 -17.45 10.27
C GLU A 108 6.42 -16.92 8.84
N ARG A 109 6.63 -15.61 8.69
CA ARG A 109 6.80 -14.90 7.42
C ARG A 109 8.23 -14.43 7.22
N THR A 110 9.19 -15.34 7.30
CA THR A 110 10.63 -15.02 7.28
C THR A 110 11.20 -14.84 5.87
N THR A 111 10.47 -15.25 4.84
CA THR A 111 10.92 -15.09 3.44
C THR A 111 10.40 -13.79 2.85
N PRO A 112 11.16 -13.15 1.93
CA PRO A 112 10.75 -11.89 1.32
C PRO A 112 9.37 -11.94 0.64
N GLU A 113 9.00 -13.07 0.05
CA GLU A 113 7.73 -13.27 -0.66
C GLU A 113 6.52 -13.23 0.29
N LEU A 114 6.73 -13.49 1.59
CA LEU A 114 5.69 -13.46 2.62
C LEU A 114 5.60 -12.11 3.34
N HIS A 115 6.43 -11.13 2.95
CA HIS A 115 6.34 -9.77 3.45
C HIS A 115 5.06 -9.07 2.94
N ALA A 116 4.40 -8.27 3.78
CA ALA A 116 3.08 -7.69 3.48
C ALA A 116 2.99 -7.02 2.09
N PHE A 117 4.04 -6.31 1.66
CA PHE A 117 4.05 -5.63 0.36
C PHE A 117 4.08 -6.62 -0.84
N GLU A 118 4.82 -7.72 -0.73
CA GLU A 118 4.87 -8.73 -1.79
C GLU A 118 3.59 -9.58 -1.79
N VAL A 119 3.06 -9.90 -0.62
CA VAL A 119 1.75 -10.55 -0.47
C VAL A 119 0.66 -9.71 -1.14
N GLN A 120 0.63 -8.41 -0.85
CA GLN A 120 -0.32 -7.48 -1.45
C GLN A 120 -0.21 -7.47 -2.98
N LYS A 121 0.99 -7.38 -3.55
CA LYS A 121 1.20 -7.41 -5.01
C LYS A 121 0.75 -8.72 -5.65
N THR A 122 1.05 -9.85 -5.00
CA THR A 122 0.69 -11.18 -5.49
C THR A 122 -0.82 -11.36 -5.50
N LEU A 123 -1.47 -11.10 -4.37
CA LEU A 123 -2.92 -11.18 -4.26
C LEU A 123 -3.64 -10.19 -5.18
N GLN A 124 -3.13 -8.96 -5.32
CA GLN A 124 -3.68 -7.97 -6.25
C GLN A 124 -3.67 -8.48 -7.70
N ARG A 125 -2.59 -9.16 -8.10
CA ARG A 125 -2.49 -9.76 -9.44
C ARG A 125 -3.49 -10.91 -9.62
N GLU A 126 -3.61 -11.77 -8.62
CA GLU A 126 -4.52 -12.91 -8.67
C GLU A 126 -5.99 -12.48 -8.75
N VAL A 127 -6.43 -11.55 -7.90
CA VAL A 127 -7.80 -11.04 -7.95
C VAL A 127 -8.08 -10.32 -9.27
N PHE A 128 -7.13 -9.55 -9.80
CA PHE A 128 -7.27 -8.89 -11.10
C PHE A 128 -7.41 -9.88 -12.27
N GLN A 129 -6.75 -11.02 -12.19
CA GLN A 129 -6.85 -12.07 -13.22
C GLN A 129 -8.15 -12.85 -13.13
N GLN A 130 -8.60 -13.17 -11.93
CA GLN A 130 -9.71 -14.11 -11.71
C GLN A 130 -11.07 -13.40 -11.57
N ILE A 131 -11.11 -12.20 -11.00
CA ILE A 131 -12.34 -11.44 -10.78
C ILE A 131 -12.46 -10.31 -11.82
N LYS A 132 -13.44 -10.42 -12.72
CA LYS A 132 -13.69 -9.43 -13.78
C LYS A 132 -14.94 -8.59 -13.54
N GLU A 133 -15.80 -9.03 -12.65
CA GLU A 133 -17.09 -8.40 -12.37
C GLU A 133 -17.01 -7.22 -11.41
N ALA A 134 -15.89 -7.10 -10.69
CA ALA A 134 -15.64 -6.08 -9.70
C ALA A 134 -14.21 -5.58 -9.76
N GLN A 135 -14.00 -4.35 -9.34
CA GLN A 135 -12.67 -3.84 -9.06
C GLN A 135 -12.31 -4.18 -7.61
N VAL A 136 -11.41 -5.15 -7.43
CA VAL A 136 -10.89 -5.50 -6.11
C VAL A 136 -9.51 -4.86 -5.95
N VAL A 137 -9.37 -4.02 -4.92
CA VAL A 137 -8.13 -3.29 -4.63
C VAL A 137 -7.66 -3.64 -3.23
N LEU A 138 -6.39 -4.07 -3.13
CA LEU A 138 -5.72 -4.36 -1.87
C LEU A 138 -4.69 -3.29 -1.58
N PHE A 139 -4.59 -2.89 -0.33
CA PHE A 139 -3.64 -1.88 0.12
C PHE A 139 -3.15 -2.16 1.54
N ASN A 140 -1.96 -1.63 1.83
CA ASN A 140 -1.45 -1.67 3.19
C ASN A 140 -2.15 -0.61 4.04
N PRO A 141 -2.36 -0.88 5.33
CA PRO A 141 -2.94 0.11 6.23
C PRO A 141 -2.05 1.36 6.31
N PRO A 142 -2.64 2.53 6.57
CA PRO A 142 -1.87 3.76 6.73
C PRO A 142 -0.93 3.66 7.93
N PRO A 143 0.26 4.28 7.86
CA PRO A 143 1.25 4.21 8.95
C PRO A 143 0.76 4.85 10.25
N ILE A 144 -0.20 5.78 10.18
CA ILE A 144 -0.86 6.39 11.33
C ILE A 144 -2.36 6.09 11.28
N PRO A 145 -2.88 5.26 12.20
CA PRO A 145 -4.31 5.01 12.29
C PRO A 145 -5.11 6.30 12.49
N GLY A 146 -6.18 6.47 11.73
CA GLY A 146 -7.08 7.60 11.85
C GLY A 146 -6.71 8.86 11.06
N MET A 147 -5.54 8.94 10.42
CA MET A 147 -5.22 10.05 9.51
C MET A 147 -5.79 9.87 8.10
N SER A 148 -5.93 8.63 7.63
CA SER A 148 -6.51 8.29 6.32
C SER A 148 -7.04 6.87 6.35
N SER A 149 -7.95 6.53 5.46
CA SER A 149 -8.39 5.14 5.24
C SER A 149 -7.37 4.33 4.46
N THR A 150 -6.54 5.00 3.67
CA THR A 150 -5.50 4.38 2.82
C THR A 150 -4.17 5.13 2.96
N GLY A 151 -3.05 4.47 2.69
CA GLY A 151 -1.76 5.15 2.57
C GLY A 151 -1.74 6.05 1.32
N GLY A 152 -1.10 7.22 1.41
CA GLY A 152 -1.00 8.18 0.32
C GLY A 152 -1.75 9.48 0.58
N PHE A 153 -2.21 10.12 -0.47
CA PHE A 153 -3.03 11.32 -0.38
C PHE A 153 -4.34 11.14 -1.19
N GLU A 154 -5.38 11.81 -0.76
CA GLU A 154 -6.70 11.79 -1.37
C GLU A 154 -7.04 13.19 -1.88
N PHE A 155 -7.58 13.29 -3.08
CA PHE A 155 -8.06 14.55 -3.64
C PHE A 155 -9.25 14.33 -4.59
N TRP A 156 -10.04 15.37 -4.76
CA TRP A 156 -11.25 15.32 -5.54
C TRP A 156 -11.08 16.14 -6.82
N ILE A 157 -11.38 15.53 -7.97
CA ILE A 157 -11.44 16.24 -9.25
C ILE A 157 -12.92 16.53 -9.54
N GLN A 158 -13.25 17.80 -9.65
CA GLN A 158 -14.62 18.26 -9.92
C GLN A 158 -14.70 18.97 -11.27
N GLU A 159 -15.73 18.66 -12.02
CA GLU A 159 -16.11 19.41 -13.20
C GLU A 159 -17.02 20.58 -12.78
N ARG A 160 -16.60 21.82 -13.05
CA ARG A 160 -17.35 23.05 -12.71
C ARG A 160 -17.72 23.88 -13.93
N GLY A 161 -17.25 23.49 -15.11
CA GLY A 161 -17.43 24.25 -16.36
C GLY A 161 -18.67 23.88 -17.16
N GLY A 162 -19.45 22.86 -16.75
CA GLY A 162 -20.60 22.37 -17.47
C GLY A 162 -20.26 21.52 -18.70
N ALA A 163 -19.02 21.07 -18.84
CA ALA A 163 -18.56 20.22 -19.96
C ALA A 163 -19.04 18.76 -19.89
N GLY A 164 -19.61 18.37 -18.75
CA GLY A 164 -20.24 17.06 -18.52
C GLY A 164 -19.31 15.93 -18.13
N ALA A 165 -19.90 14.77 -17.81
CA ALA A 165 -19.19 13.62 -17.25
C ALA A 165 -18.07 13.08 -18.16
N LYS A 166 -18.27 13.11 -19.49
CA LYS A 166 -17.27 12.61 -20.43
C LYS A 166 -15.97 13.43 -20.42
N ALA A 167 -16.11 14.75 -20.34
CA ALA A 167 -14.94 15.65 -20.24
C ALA A 167 -14.20 15.46 -18.90
N LEU A 168 -14.94 15.22 -17.81
CA LEU A 168 -14.35 14.87 -16.53
C LEU A 168 -13.57 13.56 -16.59
N GLU A 169 -14.14 12.52 -17.19
CA GLU A 169 -13.48 11.23 -17.37
C GLU A 169 -12.18 11.36 -18.17
N GLU A 170 -12.20 12.07 -19.29
CA GLU A 170 -10.99 12.33 -20.10
C GLU A 170 -9.91 13.09 -19.31
N ALA A 171 -10.30 14.06 -18.49
CA ALA A 171 -9.39 14.81 -17.63
C ALA A 171 -8.77 13.91 -16.55
N VAL A 172 -9.57 13.05 -15.93
CA VAL A 172 -9.10 12.06 -14.92
C VAL A 172 -8.11 11.08 -15.53
N GLN A 173 -8.41 10.53 -16.72
CA GLN A 173 -7.49 9.61 -17.41
C GLN A 173 -6.16 10.26 -17.78
N LYS A 174 -6.20 11.51 -18.27
CA LYS A 174 -4.97 12.28 -18.55
C LYS A 174 -4.16 12.55 -17.28
N PHE A 175 -4.83 12.84 -16.18
CA PHE A 175 -4.16 13.05 -14.89
C PHE A 175 -3.48 11.76 -14.40
N ILE A 176 -4.19 10.62 -14.41
CA ILE A 176 -3.66 9.31 -14.01
C ILE A 176 -2.44 8.93 -14.87
N ALA A 177 -2.52 9.15 -16.19
CA ALA A 177 -1.41 8.87 -17.09
C ALA A 177 -0.16 9.68 -16.72
N LYS A 178 -0.32 11.00 -16.49
CA LYS A 178 0.80 11.86 -16.08
C LYS A 178 1.35 11.55 -14.68
N ALA A 179 0.49 11.15 -13.75
CA ALA A 179 0.92 10.77 -12.41
C ALA A 179 1.79 9.51 -12.42
N LYS A 180 1.49 8.56 -13.32
CA LYS A 180 2.30 7.34 -13.49
C LYS A 180 3.68 7.60 -14.12
N GLU A 181 3.86 8.70 -14.83
CA GLU A 181 5.15 9.08 -15.45
C GLU A 181 6.14 9.70 -14.45
N LYS A 182 5.67 10.11 -13.27
CA LYS A 182 6.51 10.66 -12.20
C LYS A 182 6.56 9.68 -11.03
N PRO A 183 7.50 8.73 -11.02
CA PRO A 183 7.79 7.98 -9.80
C PRO A 183 8.36 8.95 -8.76
N GLU A 184 7.91 8.81 -7.53
CA GLU A 184 8.46 9.56 -6.38
C GLU A 184 9.93 9.24 -6.14
#